data_606432ec2264b64242b0dff010310796
#
_entry.id   606432ec2264b64242b0dff010310796
#
_cell.length_a   1.000
_cell.length_b   1.000
_cell.length_c   1.000
_cell.angle_alpha   90.00
_cell.angle_beta   90.00
_cell.angle_gamma   90.00
#
_symmetry.space_group_name_H-M   'P 1'
#
loop_
_entity.id
_entity.type
_entity.pdbx_description
1 polymer ?
#
loop_
_entity_poly.entity_id
_entity_poly.type
_entity_poly.pdbx_seq_one_letter_code
_entity_poly.pdbx_strand_id
1 'polypeptide(L)'
;MTWTELVMGSTATQGDQPAVSDVRTGAMLSHAAFARRVTHAAAGLRRYGLRYGDRVLVNLPLGAALPVAVHAVAWAGGVAVLGGSGEARMMITHRGCDAAAADVRHVFAVEAAAGALPFSELLGDGTVEFGPLAGPALTLDGHRIFDHDELAGDLRKLVTRLVVGKDDVVLAAVGDVFKGLRLLDAALMSGAHVVIAHEPTVVGCRVLAHEHGATLAVAPYELARRLVGTPALRVVDERAVVSSLVG
;
A
#
# COMPACT_ATOMS: atom_id res chain seq x y z
N MET A 1 0.30 -18.58 5.67
CA MET A 1 0.73 -17.17 5.92
C MET A 1 0.03 -16.31 4.90
N THR A 2 -0.84 -15.42 5.34
CA THR A 2 -1.60 -14.51 4.48
C THR A 2 -0.70 -13.45 3.83
N TRP A 3 -1.18 -12.81 2.78
CA TRP A 3 -0.49 -11.69 2.15
C TRP A 3 -0.12 -10.58 3.16
N THR A 4 -1.06 -10.18 4.04
CA THR A 4 -0.82 -9.14 5.04
C THR A 4 0.20 -9.57 6.10
N GLU A 5 0.17 -10.83 6.56
CA GLU A 5 1.20 -11.36 7.46
C GLU A 5 2.60 -11.30 6.86
N LEU A 6 2.73 -11.59 5.56
CA LEU A 6 4.01 -11.46 4.85
C LEU A 6 4.52 -10.02 4.86
N VAL A 7 3.64 -9.06 4.52
CA VAL A 7 4.01 -7.64 4.45
C VAL A 7 4.37 -7.08 5.83
N MET A 8 3.72 -7.55 6.88
CA MET A 8 4.04 -7.15 8.25
C MET A 8 5.18 -7.96 8.88
N GLY A 9 5.69 -8.99 8.21
CA GLY A 9 6.64 -9.94 8.79
C GLY A 9 7.99 -9.33 9.22
N SER A 10 8.41 -8.24 8.57
CA SER A 10 9.64 -7.51 8.93
C SER A 10 9.55 -6.74 10.25
N THR A 11 8.33 -6.52 10.79
CA THR A 11 8.12 -5.71 12.01
C THR A 11 8.95 -6.22 13.19
N ALA A 12 9.07 -7.54 13.34
CA ALA A 12 9.82 -8.14 14.45
C ALA A 12 11.33 -7.85 14.40
N THR A 13 11.87 -7.60 13.20
CA THR A 13 13.32 -7.37 12.99
C THR A 13 13.65 -5.91 12.76
N GLN A 14 12.74 -5.13 12.16
CA GLN A 14 12.97 -3.73 11.80
C GLN A 14 12.36 -2.74 12.80
N GLY A 15 11.32 -3.12 13.54
CA GLY A 15 10.75 -2.30 14.61
C GLY A 15 10.51 -0.84 14.22
N ASP A 16 11.23 0.07 14.84
CA ASP A 16 11.11 1.51 14.62
C ASP A 16 11.92 2.05 13.43
N GLN A 17 12.59 1.19 12.66
CA GLN A 17 13.23 1.62 11.42
C GLN A 17 12.19 2.18 10.43
N PRO A 18 12.57 3.21 9.63
CA PRO A 18 11.69 3.77 8.60
C PRO A 18 11.20 2.69 7.62
N ALA A 19 9.91 2.69 7.35
CA ALA A 19 9.27 1.78 6.40
C ALA A 19 8.74 2.54 5.17
N VAL A 20 8.00 3.62 5.40
CA VAL A 20 7.40 4.43 4.33
C VAL A 20 7.57 5.90 4.63
N SER A 21 8.13 6.66 3.69
CA SER A 21 8.18 8.12 3.69
C SER A 21 7.40 8.66 2.50
N ASP A 22 6.40 9.47 2.77
CA ASP A 22 5.60 10.18 1.76
C ASP A 22 6.07 11.64 1.69
N VAL A 23 6.84 11.99 0.66
CA VAL A 23 7.46 13.32 0.57
C VAL A 23 6.45 14.45 0.36
N ARG A 24 5.26 14.16 -0.16
CA ARG A 24 4.21 15.17 -0.37
C ARG A 24 3.58 15.61 0.94
N THR A 25 3.33 14.68 1.83
CA THR A 25 2.63 14.92 3.10
C THR A 25 3.60 15.09 4.27
N GLY A 26 4.87 14.73 4.10
CA GLY A 26 5.85 14.62 5.18
C GLY A 26 5.59 13.45 6.11
N ALA A 27 4.62 12.59 5.80
CA ALA A 27 4.28 11.44 6.64
C ALA A 27 5.39 10.40 6.57
N MET A 28 5.82 9.93 7.75
CA MET A 28 6.78 8.84 7.89
C MET A 28 6.20 7.77 8.82
N LEU A 29 6.27 6.52 8.39
CA LEU A 29 5.89 5.36 9.18
C LEU A 29 7.10 4.46 9.38
N SER A 30 7.31 4.00 10.61
CA SER A 30 8.19 2.86 10.89
C SER A 30 7.47 1.55 10.59
N HIS A 31 8.21 0.44 10.51
CA HIS A 31 7.63 -0.89 10.35
C HIS A 31 6.65 -1.23 11.47
N ALA A 32 7.00 -0.90 12.73
CA ALA A 32 6.12 -1.09 13.88
C ALA A 32 4.87 -0.19 13.80
N ALA A 33 5.02 1.07 13.40
CA ALA A 33 3.89 1.98 13.25
C ALA A 33 2.95 1.54 12.12
N PHE A 34 3.49 1.03 11.00
CA PHE A 34 2.71 0.46 9.91
C PHE A 34 1.85 -0.72 10.40
N ALA A 35 2.46 -1.73 11.03
CA ALA A 35 1.75 -2.91 11.50
C ALA A 35 0.68 -2.55 12.55
N ARG A 36 1.00 -1.66 13.50
CA ARG A 36 0.05 -1.18 14.49
C ARG A 36 -1.13 -0.47 13.83
N ARG A 37 -0.90 0.41 12.85
CA ARG A 37 -1.98 1.09 12.13
C ARG A 37 -2.85 0.12 11.34
N VAL A 38 -2.28 -0.89 10.70
CA VAL A 38 -3.04 -1.94 10.01
C VAL A 38 -3.96 -2.67 10.98
N THR A 39 -3.45 -3.13 12.13
CA THR A 39 -4.24 -3.90 13.10
C THR A 39 -5.34 -3.04 13.74
N HIS A 40 -5.05 -1.79 14.10
CA HIS A 40 -6.04 -0.87 14.67
C HIS A 40 -7.12 -0.50 13.65
N ALA A 41 -6.73 -0.18 12.42
CA ALA A 41 -7.71 0.13 11.36
C ALA A 41 -8.60 -1.07 11.04
N ALA A 42 -8.05 -2.28 11.04
CA ALA A 42 -8.83 -3.50 10.85
C ALA A 42 -9.85 -3.69 12.00
N ALA A 43 -9.45 -3.45 13.24
CA ALA A 43 -10.36 -3.45 14.39
C ALA A 43 -11.44 -2.36 14.23
N GLY A 44 -11.06 -1.17 13.78
CA GLY A 44 -11.99 -0.09 13.46
C GLY A 44 -13.03 -0.50 12.42
N LEU A 45 -12.60 -1.06 11.29
CA LEU A 45 -13.50 -1.54 10.24
C LEU A 45 -14.52 -2.56 10.78
N ARG A 46 -14.06 -3.47 11.64
CA ARG A 46 -14.96 -4.45 12.30
C ARG A 46 -15.96 -3.77 13.25
N ARG A 47 -15.55 -2.76 14.03
CA ARG A 47 -16.45 -1.97 14.87
C ARG A 47 -17.54 -1.28 14.04
N TYR A 48 -17.21 -0.79 12.87
CA TYR A 48 -18.18 -0.21 11.90
C TYR A 48 -18.99 -1.28 11.13
N GLY A 49 -18.82 -2.56 11.46
CA GLY A 49 -19.64 -3.66 10.97
C GLY A 49 -19.16 -4.30 9.69
N LEU A 50 -17.86 -4.19 9.33
CA LEU A 50 -17.27 -4.96 8.25
C LEU A 50 -17.34 -6.46 8.58
N ARG A 51 -17.84 -7.25 7.64
CA ARG A 51 -17.94 -8.71 7.74
C ARG A 51 -16.94 -9.37 6.81
N TYR A 52 -16.72 -10.65 7.04
CA TYR A 52 -15.91 -11.46 6.13
C TYR A 52 -16.49 -11.44 4.71
N GLY A 53 -15.62 -11.19 3.72
CA GLY A 53 -15.99 -11.09 2.31
C GLY A 53 -16.65 -9.78 1.88
N ASP A 54 -16.96 -8.86 2.82
CA ASP A 54 -17.49 -7.54 2.46
C ASP A 54 -16.45 -6.75 1.66
N ARG A 55 -16.90 -6.04 0.63
CA ARG A 55 -16.07 -5.19 -0.22
C ARG A 55 -15.91 -3.81 0.39
N VAL A 56 -14.70 -3.27 0.32
CA VAL A 56 -14.37 -1.90 0.73
C VAL A 56 -13.67 -1.19 -0.43
N LEU A 57 -14.26 -0.14 -0.94
CA LEU A 57 -13.63 0.73 -1.94
C LEU A 57 -12.45 1.45 -1.29
N VAL A 58 -11.27 1.35 -1.90
CA VAL A 58 -10.07 2.08 -1.46
C VAL A 58 -9.67 3.04 -2.58
N ASN A 59 -10.14 4.28 -2.47
CA ASN A 59 -9.88 5.35 -3.42
C ASN A 59 -8.82 6.31 -2.85
N LEU A 60 -7.61 5.80 -2.72
CA LEU A 60 -6.45 6.52 -2.22
C LEU A 60 -5.37 6.62 -3.30
N PRO A 61 -4.70 7.77 -3.42
CA PRO A 61 -3.50 7.87 -4.23
C PRO A 61 -2.36 7.04 -3.60
N LEU A 62 -1.32 6.80 -4.36
CA LEU A 62 -0.08 6.26 -3.82
C LEU A 62 0.42 7.19 -2.71
N GLY A 63 0.62 6.66 -1.52
CA GLY A 63 1.00 7.41 -0.31
C GLY A 63 1.01 6.49 0.90
N ALA A 64 1.41 7.02 2.06
CA ALA A 64 1.55 6.23 3.29
C ALA A 64 0.22 5.61 3.79
N ALA A 65 -0.92 6.22 3.47
CA ALA A 65 -2.24 5.72 3.88
C ALA A 65 -2.71 4.51 3.06
N LEU A 66 -2.28 4.40 1.79
CA LEU A 66 -2.73 3.35 0.88
C LEU A 66 -2.45 1.93 1.41
N PRO A 67 -1.19 1.55 1.72
CA PRO A 67 -0.91 0.21 2.19
C PRO A 67 -1.58 -0.07 3.55
N VAL A 68 -1.69 0.93 4.43
CA VAL A 68 -2.42 0.77 5.70
C VAL A 68 -3.88 0.42 5.45
N ALA A 69 -4.57 1.16 4.57
CA ALA A 69 -5.98 0.94 4.28
C ALA A 69 -6.22 -0.44 3.63
N VAL A 70 -5.44 -0.78 2.60
CA VAL A 70 -5.60 -2.05 1.87
C VAL A 70 -5.36 -3.25 2.80
N HIS A 71 -4.25 -3.22 3.54
CA HIS A 71 -3.94 -4.32 4.45
C HIS A 71 -4.89 -4.38 5.66
N ALA A 72 -5.42 -3.25 6.12
CA ALA A 72 -6.43 -3.25 7.18
C ALA A 72 -7.74 -3.93 6.72
N VAL A 73 -8.18 -3.67 5.49
CA VAL A 73 -9.34 -4.35 4.91
C VAL A 73 -9.09 -5.85 4.80
N ALA A 74 -7.97 -6.24 4.20
CA ALA A 74 -7.59 -7.65 4.04
C ALA A 74 -7.42 -8.35 5.41
N TRP A 75 -6.79 -7.67 6.37
CA TRP A 75 -6.63 -8.17 7.74
C TRP A 75 -7.95 -8.31 8.49
N ALA A 76 -8.92 -7.44 8.22
CA ALA A 76 -10.27 -7.55 8.74
C ALA A 76 -11.13 -8.64 8.05
N GLY A 77 -10.60 -9.36 7.07
CA GLY A 77 -11.31 -10.37 6.30
C GLY A 77 -12.23 -9.79 5.22
N GLY A 78 -12.08 -8.51 4.90
CA GLY A 78 -12.76 -7.88 3.77
C GLY A 78 -11.97 -8.00 2.48
N VAL A 79 -12.54 -7.52 1.39
CA VAL A 79 -11.93 -7.46 0.07
C VAL A 79 -11.69 -6.01 -0.30
N ALA A 80 -10.42 -5.59 -0.40
CA ALA A 80 -10.08 -4.25 -0.84
C ALA A 80 -10.35 -4.12 -2.35
N VAL A 81 -11.06 -3.06 -2.75
CA VAL A 81 -11.37 -2.76 -4.16
C VAL A 81 -10.53 -1.55 -4.59
N LEU A 82 -9.57 -1.76 -5.48
CA LEU A 82 -8.77 -0.71 -6.09
C LEU A 82 -9.28 -0.44 -7.50
N GLY A 83 -9.55 0.84 -7.79
CA GLY A 83 -10.14 1.23 -9.06
C GLY A 83 -11.61 0.80 -9.20
N GLY A 84 -12.30 1.42 -10.14
CA GLY A 84 -13.68 1.08 -10.46
C GLY A 84 -14.74 1.58 -9.48
N SER A 85 -15.99 1.37 -9.89
CA SER A 85 -17.20 1.58 -9.10
C SER A 85 -17.90 0.22 -8.96
N GLY A 86 -18.26 -0.15 -7.76
CA GLY A 86 -18.96 -1.40 -7.54
C GLY A 86 -19.69 -1.38 -6.20
N GLU A 87 -20.56 -2.34 -5.98
CA GLU A 87 -21.19 -2.52 -4.67
C GLU A 87 -20.10 -2.75 -3.62
N ALA A 88 -20.07 -1.87 -2.64
CA ALA A 88 -19.18 -1.96 -1.50
C ALA A 88 -19.91 -1.56 -0.23
N ARG A 89 -19.51 -2.15 0.88
CA ARG A 89 -20.10 -1.82 2.17
C ARG A 89 -19.56 -0.52 2.75
N MET A 90 -18.31 -0.23 2.47
CA MET A 90 -17.58 0.94 3.00
C MET A 90 -16.66 1.51 1.93
N MET A 91 -16.24 2.75 2.14
CA MET A 91 -15.25 3.42 1.32
C MET A 91 -14.17 4.07 2.19
N ILE A 92 -12.92 3.94 1.76
CA ILE A 92 -11.78 4.71 2.28
C ILE A 92 -11.28 5.59 1.14
N THR A 93 -11.27 6.90 1.34
CA THR A 93 -10.92 7.87 0.31
C THR A 93 -9.91 8.90 0.80
N HIS A 94 -9.24 9.57 -0.13
CA HIS A 94 -8.29 10.63 0.22
C HIS A 94 -9.01 11.91 0.67
N ARG A 95 -9.94 12.38 -0.16
CA ARG A 95 -10.85 13.51 0.12
C ARG A 95 -12.28 13.05 -0.07
N GLY A 96 -13.24 13.77 0.50
CA GLY A 96 -14.64 13.47 0.27
C GLY A 96 -14.88 13.38 -1.24
N CYS A 97 -15.33 12.23 -1.66
CA CYS A 97 -15.88 12.04 -2.98
C CYS A 97 -17.41 12.11 -2.87
N ASP A 98 -18.10 12.21 -3.99
CA ASP A 98 -19.54 12.03 -4.03
C ASP A 98 -19.90 10.63 -3.50
N ALA A 99 -20.00 10.51 -2.17
CA ALA A 99 -20.48 9.31 -1.49
C ALA A 99 -21.88 8.92 -2.00
N ALA A 100 -22.62 9.87 -2.59
CA ALA A 100 -23.89 9.65 -3.24
C ALA A 100 -23.81 8.76 -4.50
N ALA A 101 -22.63 8.61 -5.10
CA ALA A 101 -22.45 7.76 -6.26
C ALA A 101 -22.16 6.29 -5.90
N ALA A 102 -21.83 6.01 -4.64
CA ALA A 102 -21.63 4.67 -4.13
C ALA A 102 -22.64 4.42 -3.01
N ASP A 103 -23.46 3.39 -3.11
CA ASP A 103 -24.38 2.96 -2.06
C ASP A 103 -23.56 2.33 -0.90
N VAL A 104 -22.75 3.14 -0.25
CA VAL A 104 -21.87 2.73 0.85
C VAL A 104 -22.40 3.18 2.20
N ARG A 105 -22.31 2.33 3.19
CA ARG A 105 -22.82 2.60 4.54
C ARG A 105 -21.95 3.60 5.30
N HIS A 106 -20.64 3.56 5.11
CA HIS A 106 -19.67 4.43 5.79
C HIS A 106 -18.57 4.85 4.82
N VAL A 107 -18.22 6.13 4.88
CA VAL A 107 -17.09 6.72 4.16
C VAL A 107 -16.08 7.23 5.17
N PHE A 108 -14.82 6.86 5.00
CA PHE A 108 -13.69 7.33 5.79
C PHE A 108 -12.74 8.12 4.89
N ALA A 109 -12.41 9.33 5.30
CA ALA A 109 -11.52 10.21 4.54
C ALA A 109 -10.19 10.45 5.29
N VAL A 110 -9.09 10.41 4.56
CA VAL A 110 -7.75 10.74 5.10
C VAL A 110 -7.63 12.22 5.36
N GLU A 111 -8.11 13.06 4.44
CA GLU A 111 -8.29 14.50 4.65
C GLU A 111 -9.74 14.81 5.00
N ALA A 112 -9.94 15.82 5.85
CA ALA A 112 -11.26 16.20 6.31
C ALA A 112 -12.21 16.49 5.11
N ALA A 113 -13.40 15.87 5.14
CA ALA A 113 -14.38 15.97 4.08
C ALA A 113 -15.81 15.94 4.61
N ALA A 114 -16.69 16.73 4.01
CA ALA A 114 -18.10 16.73 4.36
C ALA A 114 -18.73 15.36 4.06
N GLY A 115 -19.51 14.83 5.02
CA GLY A 115 -20.19 13.54 4.87
C GLY A 115 -19.32 12.30 5.05
N ALA A 116 -18.04 12.48 5.40
CA ALA A 116 -17.13 11.38 5.69
C ALA A 116 -16.62 11.43 7.15
N LEU A 117 -16.39 10.28 7.74
CA LEU A 117 -15.69 10.16 9.01
C LEU A 117 -14.18 10.29 8.78
N PRO A 118 -13.42 10.87 9.73
CA PRO A 118 -11.96 10.87 9.63
C PRO A 118 -11.41 9.44 9.59
N PHE A 119 -10.41 9.17 8.75
CA PHE A 119 -9.75 7.87 8.72
C PHE A 119 -9.13 7.50 10.08
N SER A 120 -8.75 8.50 10.87
CA SER A 120 -8.26 8.31 12.26
C SER A 120 -9.27 7.64 13.18
N GLU A 121 -10.56 7.69 12.91
CA GLU A 121 -11.59 6.96 13.68
C GLU A 121 -11.40 5.45 13.61
N LEU A 122 -10.80 4.95 12.53
CA LEU A 122 -10.45 3.53 12.41
C LEU A 122 -9.25 3.15 13.28
N LEU A 123 -8.38 4.11 13.62
CA LEU A 123 -7.12 3.88 14.34
C LEU A 123 -7.25 3.89 15.87
N GLY A 124 -8.48 3.95 16.39
CA GLY A 124 -8.73 3.87 17.84
C GLY A 124 -8.35 2.51 18.44
N ASP A 125 -8.32 2.46 19.78
CA ASP A 125 -7.92 1.27 20.53
C ASP A 125 -8.78 0.05 20.17
N GLY A 126 -8.11 -1.06 19.98
CA GLY A 126 -8.71 -2.36 19.71
C GLY A 126 -7.80 -3.24 18.87
N THR A 127 -7.77 -4.50 19.22
CA THR A 127 -7.16 -5.55 18.42
C THR A 127 -8.25 -6.53 18.01
N VAL A 128 -8.14 -7.07 16.81
CA VAL A 128 -9.00 -8.16 16.35
C VAL A 128 -8.14 -9.39 16.26
N GLU A 129 -8.54 -10.45 16.97
CA GLU A 129 -7.95 -11.78 16.74
C GLU A 129 -8.50 -12.33 15.43
N PHE A 130 -7.62 -12.80 14.58
CA PHE A 130 -7.98 -13.36 13.29
C PHE A 130 -7.78 -14.86 13.29
N GLY A 131 -8.81 -15.54 12.77
CA GLY A 131 -8.66 -16.90 12.30
C GLY A 131 -7.92 -16.93 10.94
N PRO A 132 -7.54 -18.11 10.47
CA PRO A 132 -6.90 -18.25 9.18
C PRO A 132 -7.81 -17.66 8.08
N LEU A 133 -7.37 -16.59 7.44
CA LEU A 133 -8.08 -15.96 6.33
C LEU A 133 -7.71 -16.71 5.05
N ALA A 134 -8.67 -17.49 4.55
CA ALA A 134 -8.63 -18.04 3.20
C ALA A 134 -9.64 -17.26 2.35
N GLY A 135 -9.31 -16.96 1.09
CA GLY A 135 -10.23 -16.35 0.16
C GLY A 135 -9.82 -14.97 -0.36
N PRO A 136 -10.75 -14.23 -0.97
CA PRO A 136 -10.48 -12.97 -1.63
C PRO A 136 -9.93 -11.91 -0.67
N ALA A 137 -8.89 -11.19 -1.09
CA ALA A 137 -8.27 -10.11 -0.32
C ALA A 137 -8.26 -8.78 -1.08
N LEU A 138 -8.16 -8.84 -2.41
CA LEU A 138 -8.04 -7.68 -3.27
C LEU A 138 -8.81 -7.89 -4.58
N THR A 139 -9.39 -6.83 -5.11
CA THR A 139 -9.91 -6.82 -6.48
C THR A 139 -9.50 -5.53 -7.20
N LEU A 140 -9.22 -5.66 -8.49
CA LEU A 140 -8.95 -4.55 -9.39
C LEU A 140 -10.16 -4.31 -10.27
N ASP A 141 -10.56 -3.04 -10.42
CA ASP A 141 -11.68 -2.58 -11.26
C ASP A 141 -12.99 -3.34 -11.01
N GLY A 142 -13.13 -3.94 -9.82
CA GLY A 142 -14.31 -4.72 -9.44
C GLY A 142 -14.44 -6.11 -10.07
N HIS A 143 -13.58 -6.47 -11.02
CA HIS A 143 -13.71 -7.71 -11.81
C HIS A 143 -12.65 -8.75 -11.48
N ARG A 144 -11.41 -8.34 -11.34
CA ARG A 144 -10.29 -9.24 -11.11
C ARG A 144 -10.08 -9.43 -9.61
N ILE A 145 -10.31 -10.63 -9.14
CA ILE A 145 -10.26 -10.98 -7.71
C ILE A 145 -8.99 -11.78 -7.46
N PHE A 146 -8.27 -11.42 -6.41
CA PHE A 146 -7.07 -12.11 -5.94
C PHE A 146 -7.25 -12.57 -4.51
N ASP A 147 -6.87 -13.79 -4.23
CA ASP A 147 -6.83 -14.31 -2.87
C ASP A 147 -5.48 -14.04 -2.18
N HIS A 148 -5.43 -14.34 -0.87
CA HIS A 148 -4.23 -14.13 -0.07
C HIS A 148 -3.04 -14.96 -0.58
N ASP A 149 -3.24 -16.17 -1.05
CA ASP A 149 -2.17 -17.07 -1.47
C ASP A 149 -1.59 -16.65 -2.82
N GLU A 150 -2.43 -16.22 -3.75
CA GLU A 150 -2.01 -15.66 -5.04
C GLU A 150 -1.16 -14.40 -4.84
N LEU A 151 -1.65 -13.44 -4.02
CA LEU A 151 -0.93 -12.21 -3.71
C LEU A 151 0.38 -12.47 -2.98
N ALA A 152 0.39 -13.40 -2.04
CA ALA A 152 1.59 -13.79 -1.30
C ALA A 152 2.62 -14.49 -2.20
N GLY A 153 2.16 -15.37 -3.09
CA GLY A 153 3.02 -16.07 -4.04
C GLY A 153 3.67 -15.13 -5.05
N ASP A 154 2.88 -14.20 -5.59
CA ASP A 154 3.38 -13.18 -6.51
C ASP A 154 4.35 -12.20 -5.82
N LEU A 155 4.06 -11.81 -4.57
CA LEU A 155 4.93 -10.92 -3.80
C LEU A 155 6.33 -11.50 -3.59
N ARG A 156 6.44 -12.80 -3.26
CA ARG A 156 7.74 -13.48 -3.12
C ARG A 156 8.54 -13.46 -4.42
N LYS A 157 7.87 -13.69 -5.55
CA LYS A 157 8.50 -13.60 -6.89
C LYS A 157 8.97 -12.17 -7.17
N LEU A 158 8.17 -11.17 -6.80
CA LEU A 158 8.51 -9.77 -7.00
C LEU A 158 9.75 -9.36 -6.19
N VAL A 159 9.81 -9.71 -4.91
CA VAL A 159 10.98 -9.45 -4.05
C VAL A 159 12.24 -10.08 -4.65
N THR A 160 12.16 -11.33 -5.09
CA THR A 160 13.28 -12.01 -5.75
C THR A 160 13.70 -11.30 -7.05
N ARG A 161 12.74 -10.85 -7.85
CA ARG A 161 12.99 -10.14 -9.13
C ARG A 161 13.63 -8.77 -8.91
N LEU A 162 13.14 -8.02 -7.94
CA LEU A 162 13.67 -6.68 -7.61
C LEU A 162 14.96 -6.75 -6.81
N VAL A 163 15.28 -7.89 -6.21
CA VAL A 163 16.44 -8.08 -5.32
C VAL A 163 16.44 -7.00 -4.22
N VAL A 164 15.31 -6.83 -3.53
CA VAL A 164 15.17 -5.87 -2.43
C VAL A 164 15.49 -6.54 -1.12
N GLY A 165 16.34 -5.89 -0.31
CA GLY A 165 16.70 -6.33 1.03
C GLY A 165 16.45 -5.26 2.10
N LYS A 166 16.66 -5.62 3.35
CA LYS A 166 16.39 -4.77 4.51
C LYS A 166 17.22 -3.48 4.58
N ASP A 167 18.36 -3.46 3.92
CA ASP A 167 19.26 -2.30 3.91
C ASP A 167 19.00 -1.38 2.70
N ASP A 168 18.02 -1.73 1.86
CA ASP A 168 17.66 -0.91 0.72
C ASP A 168 16.75 0.25 1.09
N VAL A 169 16.99 1.38 0.43
CA VAL A 169 16.05 2.51 0.36
C VAL A 169 15.50 2.58 -1.07
N VAL A 170 14.21 2.34 -1.21
CA VAL A 170 13.52 2.24 -2.50
C VAL A 170 12.82 3.55 -2.83
N LEU A 171 13.26 4.22 -3.89
CA LEU A 171 12.56 5.39 -4.44
C LEU A 171 11.44 4.91 -5.36
N ALA A 172 10.20 5.06 -4.92
CA ALA A 172 9.00 4.70 -5.68
C ALA A 172 8.53 5.91 -6.51
N ALA A 173 8.88 5.91 -7.78
CA ALA A 173 8.52 6.95 -8.75
C ALA A 173 7.50 6.41 -9.79
N VAL A 174 6.49 5.68 -9.33
CA VAL A 174 5.48 5.00 -10.15
C VAL A 174 4.16 5.75 -10.11
N GLY A 175 3.46 5.84 -11.25
CA GLY A 175 2.18 6.55 -11.35
C GLY A 175 0.96 5.64 -11.14
N ASP A 176 1.09 4.36 -11.38
CA ASP A 176 0.01 3.39 -11.22
C ASP A 176 -0.12 2.96 -9.75
N VAL A 177 -1.34 3.08 -9.20
CA VAL A 177 -1.60 2.81 -7.77
C VAL A 177 -1.35 1.35 -7.40
N PHE A 178 -1.74 0.41 -8.27
CA PHE A 178 -1.54 -1.01 -7.98
C PHE A 178 -0.06 -1.40 -8.06
N LYS A 179 0.67 -0.94 -9.09
CA LYS A 179 2.13 -1.13 -9.16
C LYS A 179 2.82 -0.53 -7.94
N GLY A 180 2.40 0.69 -7.55
CA GLY A 180 2.91 1.35 -6.35
C GLY A 180 2.66 0.54 -5.09
N LEU A 181 1.44 0.02 -4.89
CA LEU A 181 1.12 -0.86 -3.76
C LEU A 181 2.00 -2.12 -3.76
N ARG A 182 2.17 -2.79 -4.91
CA ARG A 182 3.02 -3.98 -5.00
C ARG A 182 4.49 -3.70 -4.68
N LEU A 183 4.98 -2.52 -5.10
CA LEU A 183 6.34 -2.09 -4.75
C LEU A 183 6.50 -1.81 -3.26
N LEU A 184 5.51 -1.12 -2.64
CA LEU A 184 5.45 -0.91 -1.20
C LEU A 184 5.44 -2.24 -0.45
N ASP A 185 4.60 -3.18 -0.86
CA ASP A 185 4.51 -4.52 -0.26
C ASP A 185 5.85 -5.27 -0.32
N ALA A 186 6.52 -5.21 -1.47
CA ALA A 186 7.82 -5.88 -1.66
C ALA A 186 8.89 -5.30 -0.73
N ALA A 187 8.93 -4.00 -0.59
CA ALA A 187 9.85 -3.33 0.31
C ALA A 187 9.52 -3.60 1.78
N LEU A 188 8.25 -3.47 2.17
CA LEU A 188 7.79 -3.76 3.53
C LEU A 188 8.08 -5.20 3.95
N MET A 189 7.79 -6.17 3.08
CA MET A 189 8.10 -7.58 3.31
C MET A 189 9.60 -7.81 3.50
N SER A 190 10.44 -7.09 2.76
CA SER A 190 11.91 -7.22 2.82
C SER A 190 12.54 -6.44 3.98
N GLY A 191 11.75 -5.62 4.69
CA GLY A 191 12.26 -4.73 5.74
C GLY A 191 12.96 -3.48 5.21
N ALA A 192 12.78 -3.13 3.93
CA ALA A 192 13.34 -1.97 3.27
C ALA A 192 12.53 -0.70 3.58
N HIS A 193 13.15 0.46 3.39
CA HIS A 193 12.49 1.76 3.47
C HIS A 193 12.03 2.20 2.09
N VAL A 194 10.79 2.69 1.95
CA VAL A 194 10.28 3.28 0.70
C VAL A 194 10.11 4.78 0.82
N VAL A 195 10.62 5.49 -0.16
CA VAL A 195 10.40 6.93 -0.36
C VAL A 195 9.48 7.10 -1.56
N ILE A 196 8.29 7.65 -1.35
CA ILE A 196 7.29 7.84 -2.41
C ILE A 196 7.50 9.20 -3.06
N ALA A 197 7.88 9.20 -4.35
CA ALA A 197 8.02 10.40 -5.17
C ALA A 197 6.70 10.71 -5.89
N HIS A 198 6.11 11.86 -5.58
CA HIS A 198 4.93 12.37 -6.28
C HIS A 198 5.34 13.22 -7.49
N GLU A 199 4.63 13.07 -8.60
CA GLU A 199 4.93 13.80 -9.86
C GLU A 199 6.44 13.75 -10.23
N PRO A 200 7.02 12.55 -10.39
CA PRO A 200 8.45 12.37 -10.43
C PRO A 200 9.09 13.01 -11.66
N THR A 201 10.09 13.85 -11.44
CA THR A 201 10.98 14.38 -12.48
C THR A 201 12.38 13.79 -12.31
N VAL A 202 13.22 13.85 -13.35
CA VAL A 202 14.60 13.37 -13.27
C VAL A 202 15.38 14.08 -12.16
N VAL A 203 15.24 15.42 -12.08
CA VAL A 203 15.93 16.23 -11.07
C VAL A 203 15.39 15.90 -9.69
N GLY A 204 14.07 15.90 -9.51
CA GLY A 204 13.44 15.56 -8.22
C GLY A 204 13.82 14.16 -7.73
N CYS A 205 13.82 13.15 -8.62
CA CYS A 205 14.25 11.81 -8.24
C CYS A 205 15.72 11.73 -7.83
N ARG A 206 16.62 12.47 -8.50
CA ARG A 206 18.04 12.54 -8.09
C ARG A 206 18.22 13.21 -6.75
N VAL A 207 17.49 14.30 -6.50
CA VAL A 207 17.50 14.99 -5.19
C VAL A 207 17.04 14.05 -4.09
N LEU A 208 15.85 13.44 -4.27
CA LEU A 208 15.31 12.50 -3.29
C LEU A 208 16.20 11.28 -3.08
N ALA A 209 16.81 10.76 -4.17
CA ALA A 209 17.75 9.66 -4.06
C ALA A 209 18.97 10.02 -3.21
N HIS A 210 19.48 11.23 -3.38
CA HIS A 210 20.62 11.72 -2.59
C HIS A 210 20.21 11.99 -1.13
N GLU A 211 19.12 12.71 -0.90
CA GLU A 211 18.65 13.10 0.45
C GLU A 211 18.30 11.89 1.32
N HIS A 212 17.71 10.87 0.72
CA HIS A 212 17.29 9.66 1.44
C HIS A 212 18.26 8.49 1.34
N GLY A 213 19.36 8.64 0.60
CA GLY A 213 20.33 7.57 0.38
C GLY A 213 19.71 6.38 -0.39
N ALA A 214 18.88 6.66 -1.41
CA ALA A 214 18.20 5.60 -2.15
C ALA A 214 19.19 4.70 -2.89
N THR A 215 18.98 3.39 -2.75
CA THR A 215 19.80 2.33 -3.39
C THR A 215 19.11 1.73 -4.62
N LEU A 216 17.77 1.84 -4.67
CA LEU A 216 16.94 1.36 -5.77
C LEU A 216 15.91 2.44 -6.14
N ALA A 217 15.78 2.73 -7.43
CA ALA A 217 14.66 3.51 -7.96
C ALA A 217 13.83 2.65 -8.90
N VAL A 218 12.51 2.72 -8.76
CA VAL A 218 11.56 2.12 -9.68
C VAL A 218 10.75 3.24 -10.31
N ALA A 219 10.78 3.33 -11.65
CA ALA A 219 10.20 4.44 -12.39
C ALA A 219 9.68 4.00 -13.76
N PRO A 220 8.78 4.78 -14.40
CA PRO A 220 8.41 4.56 -15.79
C PRO A 220 9.64 4.57 -16.71
N TYR A 221 9.59 3.80 -17.80
CA TYR A 221 10.71 3.57 -18.70
C TYR A 221 11.49 4.83 -19.08
N GLU A 222 10.80 5.89 -19.51
CA GLU A 222 11.45 7.13 -19.94
C GLU A 222 12.18 7.86 -18.79
N LEU A 223 11.65 7.78 -17.59
CA LEU A 223 12.30 8.34 -16.40
C LEU A 223 13.46 7.44 -15.95
N ALA A 224 13.23 6.13 -15.87
CA ALA A 224 14.23 5.15 -15.49
C ALA A 224 15.49 5.25 -16.36
N ARG A 225 15.32 5.32 -17.68
CA ARG A 225 16.42 5.48 -18.64
C ARG A 225 17.28 6.72 -18.38
N ARG A 226 16.68 7.82 -17.90
CA ARG A 226 17.38 9.07 -17.61
C ARG A 226 17.99 9.11 -16.20
N LEU A 227 17.60 8.20 -15.33
CA LEU A 227 18.19 8.02 -14.00
C LEU A 227 19.38 7.07 -14.01
N VAL A 228 19.55 6.24 -15.02
CA VAL A 228 20.72 5.38 -15.21
C VAL A 228 22.00 6.21 -15.13
N GLY A 229 23.00 5.73 -14.38
CA GLY A 229 24.24 6.45 -14.12
C GLY A 229 24.20 7.40 -12.94
N THR A 230 23.10 7.50 -12.21
CA THR A 230 23.08 8.16 -10.90
C THR A 230 23.91 7.32 -9.91
N PRO A 231 24.92 7.93 -9.24
CA PRO A 231 25.80 7.18 -8.34
C PRO A 231 25.04 6.41 -7.26
N ALA A 232 25.46 5.19 -6.97
CA ALA A 232 24.93 4.28 -5.97
C ALA A 232 23.44 3.89 -6.14
N LEU A 233 22.79 4.31 -7.23
CA LEU A 233 21.38 4.05 -7.50
C LEU A 233 21.20 2.98 -8.56
N ARG A 234 20.65 1.83 -8.18
CA ARG A 234 20.15 0.82 -9.12
C ARG A 234 18.78 1.25 -9.63
N VAL A 235 18.61 1.30 -10.94
CA VAL A 235 17.37 1.79 -11.57
C VAL A 235 16.65 0.65 -12.28
N VAL A 236 15.36 0.51 -12.00
CA VAL A 236 14.49 -0.53 -12.55
C VAL A 236 13.27 0.12 -13.19
N ASP A 237 12.89 -0.39 -14.37
CA ASP A 237 11.66 0.00 -15.04
C ASP A 237 10.45 -0.54 -14.26
N GLU A 238 9.40 0.28 -14.09
CA GLU A 238 8.18 -0.11 -13.38
C GLU A 238 7.47 -1.34 -13.98
N ARG A 239 7.77 -1.68 -15.25
CA ARG A 239 7.27 -2.91 -15.88
C ARG A 239 7.76 -4.17 -15.17
N ALA A 240 8.90 -4.09 -14.47
CA ALA A 240 9.37 -5.19 -13.64
C ALA A 240 8.49 -5.43 -12.40
N VAL A 241 7.68 -4.45 -12.00
CA VAL A 241 6.71 -4.57 -10.90
C VAL A 241 5.42 -5.22 -11.38
N VAL A 242 5.19 -5.26 -12.70
CA VAL A 242 4.01 -5.92 -13.27
C VAL A 242 4.02 -7.40 -12.88
N SER A 243 2.98 -7.75 -12.17
CA SER A 243 2.73 -9.06 -11.61
C SER A 243 2.30 -10.04 -12.73
N SER A 244 2.66 -11.31 -12.60
CA SER A 244 2.06 -12.40 -13.39
C SER A 244 0.54 -12.49 -13.20
N LEU A 245 -0.01 -11.79 -12.21
CA LEU A 245 -1.43 -11.71 -11.92
C LEU A 245 -2.18 -10.76 -12.89
N VAL A 246 -1.49 -9.88 -13.60
CA VAL A 246 -2.08 -8.80 -14.44
C VAL A 246 -1.70 -8.93 -15.92
N GLY A 247 -1.06 -10.04 -16.31
CA GLY A 247 -0.70 -10.36 -17.69
C GLY A 247 -1.85 -10.92 -18.52
#